data_6e22a6a5d3c35bbc96d0e1bf0fc7e3a8
#
_entry.id   6e22a6a5d3c35bbc96d0e1bf0fc7e3a8
#
_cell.length_a   1.000
_cell.length_b   1.000
_cell.length_c   1.000
_cell.angle_alpha   90.00
_cell.angle_beta   90.00
_cell.angle_gamma   90.00
#
_symmetry.space_group_name_H-M   'P 1'
#
loop_
_entity.id
_entity.type
_entity.pdbx_description
1 polymer ?
#
loop_
_entity_poly.entity_id
_entity_poly.type
_entity_poly.pdbx_seq_one_letter_code
_entity_poly.pdbx_strand_id
1 'polypeptide(L)'
;FIQVVFGGVIVHFFLLLINSIFYALQRTFLPNLFSLITQGIILVYILIPNSGSLNEKLAELAVVYALAYNIPLVIATVILFSTKLKKVKPSPKYFNKELTKKILGLGGLFFMIQISLIALNSSNEVYINTFFSPADVTQYNYYHKLFYIITVFVSLLGQPIWSAITRAYCEKRYHWIMGMWKVLAGIAGLCVCGCILLAVLYQPIADIWLGKGKLIVEALPVSLFAIMTTQMAIINLSNCISNGLGKLKVQAIFTVLGAVL
;
A
#
# COMPACT_ATOMS: atom_id res chain seq x y z
N PHE A 1 10.14 12.30 20.71
CA PHE A 1 9.17 11.63 19.84
C PHE A 1 9.59 11.66 18.35
N ILE A 2 9.62 12.84 17.72
CA ILE A 2 9.88 13.00 16.27
C ILE A 2 11.21 12.38 15.84
N GLN A 3 12.28 12.59 16.58
CA GLN A 3 13.62 12.05 16.27
C GLN A 3 13.65 10.52 16.27
N VAL A 4 12.98 9.87 17.21
CA VAL A 4 12.92 8.40 17.30
C VAL A 4 12.10 7.83 16.12
N VAL A 5 10.96 8.43 15.83
CA VAL A 5 10.13 8.01 14.68
C VAL A 5 10.89 8.20 13.38
N PHE A 6 11.52 9.36 13.17
CA PHE A 6 12.26 9.65 11.94
C PHE A 6 13.46 8.72 11.75
N GLY A 7 14.24 8.48 12.82
CA GLY A 7 15.32 7.51 12.81
C GLY A 7 14.83 6.09 12.50
N GLY A 8 13.72 5.67 13.12
CA GLY A 8 13.08 4.38 12.85
C GLY A 8 12.63 4.24 11.40
N VAL A 9 12.06 5.29 10.81
CA VAL A 9 11.63 5.32 9.41
C VAL A 9 12.82 5.20 8.45
N ILE A 10 13.92 5.92 8.71
CA ILE A 10 15.13 5.81 7.87
C ILE A 10 15.66 4.37 7.87
N VAL A 11 15.78 3.75 9.04
CA VAL A 11 16.22 2.35 9.16
C VAL A 11 15.23 1.42 8.42
N HIS A 12 13.94 1.65 8.59
CA HIS A 12 12.89 0.87 7.92
C HIS A 12 13.01 0.90 6.39
N PHE A 13 13.32 2.05 5.80
CA PHE A 13 13.54 2.16 4.35
C PHE A 13 14.61 1.20 3.83
N PHE A 14 15.72 1.07 4.54
CA PHE A 14 16.78 0.12 4.16
C PHE A 14 16.34 -1.34 4.35
N LEU A 15 15.62 -1.61 5.43
CA LEU A 15 15.14 -2.96 5.73
C LEU A 15 14.04 -3.42 4.78
N LEU A 16 13.25 -2.51 4.19
CA LEU A 16 12.23 -2.85 3.18
C LEU A 16 12.80 -3.54 1.94
N LEU A 17 14.10 -3.38 1.66
CA LEU A 17 14.75 -4.11 0.56
C LEU A 17 14.61 -5.63 0.70
N ILE A 18 14.49 -6.15 1.94
CA ILE A 18 14.27 -7.58 2.15
C ILE A 18 12.95 -8.08 1.56
N ASN A 19 11.90 -7.26 1.59
CA ASN A 19 10.62 -7.59 1.00
C ASN A 19 10.73 -7.77 -0.52
N SER A 20 11.52 -6.93 -1.20
CA SER A 20 11.79 -7.07 -2.63
C SER A 20 12.50 -8.41 -2.95
N ILE A 21 13.40 -8.86 -2.08
CA ILE A 21 14.05 -10.17 -2.22
C ILE A 21 13.03 -11.31 -2.03
N PHE A 22 12.13 -11.21 -1.05
CA PHE A 22 11.06 -12.21 -0.87
C PHE A 22 10.11 -12.26 -2.06
N TYR A 23 9.75 -11.13 -2.66
CA TYR A 23 8.95 -11.10 -3.89
C TYR A 23 9.70 -11.76 -5.06
N ALA A 24 10.99 -11.49 -5.22
CA ALA A 24 11.82 -12.14 -6.25
C ALA A 24 11.93 -13.66 -6.03
N LEU A 25 11.97 -14.12 -4.78
CA LEU A 25 11.97 -15.53 -4.40
C LEU A 25 10.56 -16.17 -4.45
N GLN A 26 9.54 -15.45 -4.90
CA GLN A 26 8.12 -15.88 -4.94
C GLN A 26 7.55 -16.26 -3.55
N ARG A 27 8.11 -15.69 -2.48
CA ARG A 27 7.64 -15.86 -1.10
C ARG A 27 6.82 -14.66 -0.63
N THR A 28 5.81 -14.34 -1.41
CA THR A 28 5.01 -13.11 -1.27
C THR A 28 4.19 -13.05 0.01
N PHE A 29 3.96 -14.19 0.67
CA PHE A 29 3.22 -14.21 1.94
C PHE A 29 4.04 -13.62 3.10
N LEU A 30 5.39 -13.71 3.07
CA LEU A 30 6.26 -13.27 4.18
C LEU A 30 6.17 -11.76 4.46
N PRO A 31 6.24 -10.86 3.46
CA PRO A 31 6.03 -9.43 3.70
C PRO A 31 4.68 -9.11 4.36
N ASN A 32 3.60 -9.79 3.94
CA ASN A 32 2.27 -9.61 4.53
C ASN A 32 2.22 -10.15 5.97
N LEU A 33 2.90 -11.27 6.26
CA LEU A 33 3.03 -11.82 7.60
C LEU A 33 3.79 -10.85 8.53
N PHE A 34 4.89 -10.24 8.07
CA PHE A 34 5.63 -9.25 8.85
C PHE A 34 4.77 -8.02 9.16
N SER A 35 4.00 -7.56 8.17
CA SER A 35 3.04 -6.47 8.38
C SER A 35 1.99 -6.84 9.43
N LEU A 36 1.43 -8.06 9.38
CA LEU A 36 0.46 -8.55 10.36
C LEU A 36 1.07 -8.61 11.77
N ILE A 37 2.29 -9.14 11.92
CA ILE A 37 3.00 -9.19 13.19
C ILE A 37 3.21 -7.78 13.75
N THR A 38 3.65 -6.84 12.90
CA THR A 38 3.85 -5.44 13.27
C THR A 38 2.57 -4.81 13.80
N GLN A 39 1.46 -4.95 13.07
CA GLN A 39 0.17 -4.40 13.48
C GLN A 39 -0.36 -5.08 14.75
N GLY A 40 -0.12 -6.39 14.90
CA GLY A 40 -0.46 -7.14 16.12
C GLY A 40 0.28 -6.62 17.35
N ILE A 41 1.59 -6.38 17.25
CA ILE A 41 2.41 -5.80 18.34
C ILE A 41 1.88 -4.43 18.74
N ILE A 42 1.60 -3.57 17.77
CA ILE A 42 1.08 -2.21 18.02
C ILE A 42 -0.30 -2.29 18.69
N LEU A 43 -1.19 -3.15 18.19
CA LEU A 43 -2.52 -3.33 18.76
C LEU A 43 -2.45 -3.80 20.22
N VAL A 44 -1.63 -4.81 20.51
CA VAL A 44 -1.44 -5.30 21.87
C VAL A 44 -0.93 -4.20 22.79
N TYR A 45 0.04 -3.40 22.32
CA TYR A 45 0.57 -2.28 23.11
C TYR A 45 -0.51 -1.23 23.42
N ILE A 46 -1.35 -0.87 22.45
CA ILE A 46 -2.43 0.14 22.65
C ILE A 46 -3.50 -0.37 23.62
N LEU A 47 -3.74 -1.67 23.68
CA LEU A 47 -4.72 -2.28 24.58
C LEU A 47 -4.24 -2.39 26.03
N ILE A 48 -2.93 -2.26 26.28
CA ILE A 48 -2.37 -2.27 27.64
C ILE A 48 -2.62 -0.91 28.29
N PRO A 49 -3.35 -0.85 29.43
CA PRO A 49 -3.57 0.40 30.15
C PRO A 49 -2.22 0.99 30.59
N ASN A 50 -1.94 2.21 30.21
CA ASN A 50 -0.74 2.94 30.61
C ASN A 50 -1.14 4.20 31.42
N SER A 51 -0.56 4.38 32.61
CA SER A 51 -0.87 5.46 33.54
C SER A 51 0.04 6.70 33.39
N GLY A 52 0.95 6.72 32.42
CA GLY A 52 1.88 7.83 32.20
C GLY A 52 1.24 9.12 31.67
N SER A 53 1.99 10.21 31.70
CA SER A 53 1.60 11.48 31.08
C SER A 53 1.47 11.33 29.56
N LEU A 54 0.76 12.25 28.88
CA LEU A 54 0.57 12.21 27.43
C LEU A 54 1.90 12.19 26.68
N ASN A 55 2.89 12.96 27.13
CA ASN A 55 4.21 13.04 26.48
C ASN A 55 4.99 11.73 26.64
N GLU A 56 4.92 11.08 27.79
CA GLU A 56 5.54 9.77 28.03
C GLU A 56 4.89 8.70 27.16
N LYS A 57 3.56 8.64 27.10
CA LYS A 57 2.83 7.72 26.23
C LYS A 57 3.17 7.89 24.76
N LEU A 58 3.30 9.12 24.28
CA LEU A 58 3.71 9.41 22.90
C LEU A 58 5.17 8.98 22.64
N ALA A 59 6.08 9.18 23.61
CA ALA A 59 7.47 8.77 23.48
C ALA A 59 7.60 7.25 23.46
N GLU A 60 6.93 6.55 24.35
CA GLU A 60 6.89 5.07 24.38
C GLU A 60 6.27 4.51 23.10
N LEU A 61 5.16 5.07 22.64
CA LEU A 61 4.51 4.67 21.39
C LEU A 61 5.47 4.82 20.21
N ALA A 62 6.27 5.90 20.14
CA ALA A 62 7.26 6.10 19.11
C ALA A 62 8.33 4.99 19.10
N VAL A 63 8.80 4.57 20.27
CA VAL A 63 9.77 3.48 20.40
C VAL A 63 9.12 2.16 19.98
N VAL A 64 7.91 1.87 20.44
CA VAL A 64 7.18 0.65 20.06
C VAL A 64 6.96 0.59 18.54
N TYR A 65 6.55 1.68 17.90
CA TYR A 65 6.44 1.75 16.44
C TYR A 65 7.79 1.47 15.76
N ALA A 66 8.86 2.17 16.19
CA ALA A 66 10.18 1.99 15.59
C ALA A 66 10.66 0.52 15.71
N LEU A 67 10.45 -0.12 16.85
CA LEU A 67 10.84 -1.51 17.09
C LEU A 67 9.94 -2.49 16.33
N ALA A 68 8.62 -2.32 16.39
CA ALA A 68 7.66 -3.21 15.76
C ALA A 68 7.80 -3.25 14.23
N TYR A 69 8.10 -2.12 13.59
CA TYR A 69 8.33 -2.07 12.16
C TYR A 69 9.69 -2.64 11.74
N ASN A 70 10.72 -2.49 12.54
CA ASN A 70 12.10 -2.84 12.15
C ASN A 70 12.54 -4.24 12.59
N ILE A 71 12.19 -4.69 13.79
CA ILE A 71 12.66 -5.98 14.34
C ILE A 71 12.30 -7.18 13.44
N PRO A 72 11.05 -7.35 12.95
CA PRO A 72 10.70 -8.47 12.09
C PRO A 72 11.55 -8.51 10.81
N LEU A 73 11.82 -7.35 10.22
CA LEU A 73 12.62 -7.24 8.99
C LEU A 73 14.11 -7.51 9.24
N VAL A 74 14.67 -7.06 10.38
CA VAL A 74 16.03 -7.39 10.79
C VAL A 74 16.19 -8.90 10.95
N ILE A 75 15.29 -9.53 11.71
CA ILE A 75 15.29 -10.99 11.92
C ILE A 75 15.21 -11.72 10.57
N ALA A 76 14.28 -11.30 9.71
CA ALA A 76 14.12 -11.89 8.38
C ALA A 76 15.39 -11.74 7.52
N THR A 77 16.05 -10.58 7.58
CA THR A 77 17.29 -10.30 6.85
C THR A 77 18.42 -11.21 7.36
N VAL A 78 18.61 -11.29 8.67
CA VAL A 78 19.63 -12.14 9.27
C VAL A 78 19.39 -13.61 8.92
N ILE A 79 18.18 -14.12 9.07
CA ILE A 79 17.84 -15.51 8.72
C ILE A 79 18.10 -15.79 7.25
N LEU A 80 17.66 -14.92 6.35
CA LEU A 80 17.79 -15.14 4.90
C LEU A 80 19.26 -15.21 4.46
N PHE A 81 20.08 -14.24 4.91
CA PHE A 81 21.52 -14.20 4.57
C PHE A 81 22.39 -15.17 5.37
N SER A 82 21.87 -15.73 6.45
CA SER A 82 22.56 -16.81 7.19
C SER A 82 22.24 -18.20 6.64
N THR A 83 21.10 -18.35 5.94
CA THR A 83 20.62 -19.65 5.44
C THR A 83 20.68 -19.72 3.91
N LYS A 84 19.64 -19.23 3.24
CA LYS A 84 19.45 -19.42 1.77
C LYS A 84 20.42 -18.62 0.92
N LEU A 85 20.72 -17.38 1.31
CA LEU A 85 21.60 -16.48 0.56
C LEU A 85 23.00 -16.36 1.18
N LYS A 86 23.44 -17.38 1.96
CA LYS A 86 24.75 -17.37 2.62
C LYS A 86 25.92 -17.15 1.65
N LYS A 87 25.80 -17.68 0.39
CA LYS A 87 26.83 -17.57 -0.65
C LYS A 87 26.77 -16.25 -1.44
N VAL A 88 25.67 -15.48 -1.31
CA VAL A 88 25.39 -14.27 -2.12
C VAL A 88 25.15 -13.08 -1.18
N LYS A 89 26.03 -12.92 -0.21
CA LYS A 89 25.93 -11.78 0.73
C LYS A 89 26.24 -10.46 0.02
N PRO A 90 25.54 -9.37 0.35
CA PRO A 90 25.86 -8.05 -0.18
C PRO A 90 27.31 -7.69 0.12
N SER A 91 28.04 -7.23 -0.89
CA SER A 91 29.41 -6.76 -0.73
C SER A 91 29.69 -5.61 -1.71
N PRO A 92 30.41 -4.55 -1.28
CA PRO A 92 30.82 -3.45 -2.16
C PRO A 92 31.63 -3.92 -3.39
N LYS A 93 32.26 -5.10 -3.32
CA LYS A 93 33.02 -5.69 -4.44
C LYS A 93 32.15 -5.97 -5.68
N TYR A 94 30.85 -6.15 -5.51
CA TYR A 94 29.91 -6.42 -6.61
C TYR A 94 29.25 -5.15 -7.17
N PHE A 95 29.73 -3.96 -6.78
CA PHE A 95 29.23 -2.70 -7.29
C PHE A 95 29.45 -2.60 -8.80
N ASN A 96 28.39 -2.41 -9.56
CA ASN A 96 28.44 -2.23 -11.01
C ASN A 96 27.72 -0.93 -11.37
N LYS A 97 28.48 0.05 -11.91
CA LYS A 97 27.98 1.39 -12.26
C LYS A 97 26.88 1.35 -13.32
N GLU A 98 27.00 0.47 -14.31
CA GLU A 98 26.01 0.35 -15.39
C GLU A 98 24.68 -0.20 -14.88
N LEU A 99 24.74 -1.24 -14.04
CA LEU A 99 23.57 -1.82 -13.39
C LEU A 99 22.92 -0.80 -12.45
N THR A 100 23.72 -0.07 -11.67
CA THR A 100 23.24 1.00 -10.80
C THR A 100 22.49 2.07 -11.59
N LYS A 101 23.01 2.51 -12.75
CA LYS A 101 22.33 3.50 -13.61
C LYS A 101 21.00 2.98 -14.13
N LYS A 102 20.91 1.70 -14.53
CA LYS A 102 19.64 1.07 -14.95
C LYS A 102 18.62 1.01 -13.82
N ILE A 103 19.05 0.61 -12.63
CA ILE A 103 18.18 0.54 -11.44
C ILE A 103 17.68 1.93 -11.03
N LEU A 104 18.56 2.93 -11.00
CA LEU A 104 18.18 4.31 -10.68
C LEU A 104 17.22 4.91 -11.71
N GLY A 105 17.42 4.62 -13.00
CA GLY A 105 16.48 5.06 -14.05
C GLY A 105 15.09 4.46 -13.88
N LEU A 106 15.00 3.16 -13.57
CA LEU A 106 13.72 2.50 -13.27
C LEU A 106 13.11 3.01 -11.96
N GLY A 107 13.93 3.14 -10.92
CA GLY A 107 13.52 3.69 -9.63
C GLY A 107 13.01 5.12 -9.71
N GLY A 108 13.62 5.95 -10.57
CA GLY A 108 13.17 7.31 -10.85
C GLY A 108 11.75 7.36 -11.43
N LEU A 109 11.41 6.46 -12.36
CA LEU A 109 10.05 6.35 -12.88
C LEU A 109 9.05 5.97 -11.79
N PHE A 110 9.37 4.98 -10.95
CA PHE A 110 8.53 4.61 -9.81
C PHE A 110 8.38 5.77 -8.81
N PHE A 111 9.45 6.51 -8.55
CA PHE A 111 9.43 7.65 -7.65
C PHE A 111 8.50 8.76 -8.17
N MET A 112 8.57 9.08 -9.45
CA MET A 112 7.65 10.05 -10.09
C MET A 112 6.20 9.60 -9.99
N ILE A 113 5.92 8.33 -10.28
CA ILE A 113 4.57 7.77 -10.12
C ILE A 113 4.10 7.91 -8.67
N GLN A 114 4.95 7.59 -7.70
CA GLN A 114 4.60 7.62 -6.29
C GLN A 114 4.30 9.03 -5.78
N ILE A 115 5.13 10.01 -6.14
CA ILE A 115 4.87 11.42 -5.78
C ILE A 115 3.54 11.89 -6.37
N SER A 116 3.30 11.57 -7.65
CA SER A 116 2.06 11.95 -8.32
C SER A 116 0.83 11.31 -7.66
N LEU A 117 0.92 10.05 -7.26
CA LEU A 117 -0.16 9.38 -6.52
C LEU A 117 -0.40 10.00 -5.14
N ILE A 118 0.67 10.38 -4.42
CA ILE A 118 0.53 11.09 -3.14
C ILE A 118 -0.17 12.43 -3.36
N ALA A 119 0.26 13.21 -4.35
CA ALA A 119 -0.38 14.48 -4.68
C ALA A 119 -1.88 14.30 -4.99
N LEU A 120 -2.23 13.35 -5.87
CA LEU A 120 -3.62 13.04 -6.23
C LEU A 120 -4.47 12.63 -5.02
N ASN A 121 -3.96 11.76 -4.15
CA ASN A 121 -4.73 11.29 -3.01
C ASN A 121 -4.88 12.34 -1.90
N SER A 122 -3.85 13.18 -1.70
CA SER A 122 -3.88 14.21 -0.64
C SER A 122 -4.61 15.48 -1.07
N SER A 123 -4.72 15.76 -2.38
CA SER A 123 -5.34 16.99 -2.87
C SER A 123 -6.81 17.11 -2.47
N ASN A 124 -7.56 16.01 -2.43
CA ASN A 124 -8.97 16.05 -2.05
C ASN A 124 -9.19 16.62 -0.63
N GLU A 125 -8.39 16.17 0.35
CA GLU A 125 -8.49 16.66 1.72
C GLU A 125 -8.07 18.13 1.83
N VAL A 126 -7.03 18.54 1.09
CA VAL A 126 -6.57 19.92 1.03
C VAL A 126 -7.64 20.84 0.42
N TYR A 127 -8.27 20.42 -0.69
CA TYR A 127 -9.35 21.18 -1.32
C TYR A 127 -10.55 21.32 -0.40
N ILE A 128 -11.01 20.23 0.22
CA ILE A 128 -12.16 20.28 1.13
C ILE A 128 -11.85 21.18 2.33
N ASN A 129 -10.65 21.07 2.90
CA ASN A 129 -10.27 21.92 4.03
C ASN A 129 -10.12 23.40 3.67
N THR A 130 -9.74 23.70 2.41
CA THR A 130 -9.51 25.08 1.94
C THR A 130 -10.80 25.79 1.54
N PHE A 131 -11.72 25.08 0.87
CA PHE A 131 -12.94 25.68 0.30
C PHE A 131 -14.20 25.44 1.15
N PHE A 132 -14.17 24.50 2.07
CA PHE A 132 -15.27 24.15 2.95
C PHE A 132 -14.82 24.23 4.42
N SER A 133 -15.07 23.20 5.23
CA SER A 133 -14.71 23.21 6.65
C SER A 133 -13.97 21.93 7.06
N PRO A 134 -13.23 21.94 8.20
CA PRO A 134 -12.65 20.73 8.78
C PRO A 134 -13.69 19.65 9.13
N ALA A 135 -14.94 20.03 9.36
CA ALA A 135 -16.05 19.08 9.60
C ALA A 135 -16.37 18.29 8.32
N ASP A 136 -16.33 18.95 7.16
CA ASP A 136 -16.56 18.30 5.86
C ASP A 136 -15.43 17.34 5.50
N VAL A 137 -14.17 17.64 5.87
CA VAL A 137 -13.05 16.72 5.77
C VAL A 137 -13.31 15.45 6.59
N THR A 138 -13.89 15.60 7.79
CA THR A 138 -14.23 14.45 8.63
C THR A 138 -15.31 13.59 7.99
N GLN A 139 -16.34 14.20 7.41
CA GLN A 139 -17.40 13.48 6.71
C GLN A 139 -16.87 12.77 5.46
N TYR A 140 -16.03 13.43 4.66
CA TYR A 140 -15.31 12.84 3.53
C TYR A 140 -14.51 11.60 3.97
N ASN A 141 -13.78 11.69 5.07
CA ASN A 141 -12.97 10.60 5.60
C ASN A 141 -13.81 9.39 6.05
N TYR A 142 -15.04 9.59 6.54
CA TYR A 142 -15.94 8.48 6.85
C TYR A 142 -16.27 7.68 5.57
N TYR A 143 -16.68 8.36 4.50
CA TYR A 143 -16.92 7.70 3.21
C TYR A 143 -15.67 7.03 2.67
N HIS A 144 -14.54 7.73 2.64
CA HIS A 144 -13.27 7.23 2.13
C HIS A 144 -12.81 5.96 2.86
N LYS A 145 -12.85 5.92 4.19
CA LYS A 145 -12.35 4.78 4.98
C LYS A 145 -13.08 3.47 4.69
N LEU A 146 -14.40 3.50 4.56
CA LEU A 146 -15.18 2.28 4.29
C LEU A 146 -14.92 1.77 2.86
N PHE A 147 -14.94 2.63 1.88
CA PHE A 147 -14.63 2.23 0.50
C PHE A 147 -13.16 1.84 0.31
N TYR A 148 -12.24 2.44 1.07
CA TYR A 148 -10.81 2.11 1.03
C TYR A 148 -10.52 0.65 1.39
N ILE A 149 -11.37 -0.01 2.17
CA ILE A 149 -11.24 -1.44 2.50
C ILE A 149 -11.16 -2.28 1.21
N ILE A 150 -11.99 -1.98 0.21
CA ILE A 150 -11.97 -2.69 -1.09
C ILE A 150 -10.62 -2.48 -1.79
N THR A 151 -10.11 -1.25 -1.77
CA THR A 151 -8.79 -0.93 -2.34
C THR A 151 -7.66 -1.67 -1.65
N VAL A 152 -7.73 -1.83 -0.32
CA VAL A 152 -6.75 -2.62 0.46
C VAL A 152 -6.75 -4.08 0.00
N PHE A 153 -7.91 -4.73 -0.17
CA PHE A 153 -7.98 -6.10 -0.67
C PHE A 153 -7.33 -6.23 -2.06
N VAL A 154 -7.58 -5.30 -2.98
CA VAL A 154 -6.95 -5.28 -4.30
C VAL A 154 -5.44 -5.13 -4.18
N SER A 155 -4.97 -4.25 -3.29
CA SER A 155 -3.53 -4.02 -3.06
C SER A 155 -2.80 -5.24 -2.53
N LEU A 156 -3.43 -6.03 -1.64
CA LEU A 156 -2.88 -7.27 -1.12
C LEU A 156 -2.63 -8.31 -2.22
N LEU A 157 -3.48 -8.34 -3.24
CA LEU A 157 -3.32 -9.21 -4.41
C LEU A 157 -2.28 -8.67 -5.40
N GLY A 158 -2.07 -7.36 -5.42
CA GLY A 158 -1.25 -6.69 -6.43
C GLY A 158 0.20 -7.17 -6.47
N GLN A 159 0.87 -7.24 -5.34
CA GLN A 159 2.29 -7.63 -5.26
C GLN A 159 2.57 -9.08 -5.71
N PRO A 160 1.80 -10.09 -5.24
CA PRO A 160 1.93 -11.45 -5.74
C PRO A 160 1.69 -11.57 -7.24
N ILE A 161 0.66 -10.91 -7.75
CA ILE A 161 0.30 -10.92 -9.18
C ILE A 161 1.39 -10.27 -10.02
N TRP A 162 1.88 -9.10 -9.63
CA TRP A 162 2.99 -8.43 -10.29
C TRP A 162 4.22 -9.35 -10.38
N SER A 163 4.64 -9.93 -9.25
CA SER A 163 5.77 -10.84 -9.18
C SER A 163 5.59 -12.06 -10.11
N ALA A 164 4.38 -12.66 -10.13
CA ALA A 164 4.07 -13.81 -10.98
C ALA A 164 4.08 -13.44 -12.47
N ILE A 165 3.57 -12.26 -12.85
CA ILE A 165 3.60 -11.76 -14.23
C ILE A 165 5.04 -11.51 -14.68
N THR A 166 5.89 -10.89 -13.84
CA THR A 166 7.31 -10.66 -14.14
C THR A 166 8.01 -11.99 -14.43
N ARG A 167 7.79 -13.01 -13.61
CA ARG A 167 8.35 -14.34 -13.81
C ARG A 167 7.86 -14.97 -15.11
N ALA A 168 6.55 -14.97 -15.35
CA ALA A 168 5.97 -15.52 -16.58
C ALA A 168 6.48 -14.81 -17.84
N TYR A 169 6.73 -13.51 -17.76
CA TYR A 169 7.30 -12.71 -18.84
C TYR A 169 8.76 -13.12 -19.14
N CYS A 170 9.58 -13.28 -18.10
CA CYS A 170 10.96 -13.77 -18.25
C CYS A 170 11.02 -15.20 -18.82
N GLU A 171 10.06 -16.06 -18.45
CA GLU A 171 9.92 -17.42 -18.97
C GLU A 171 9.19 -17.48 -20.32
N LYS A 172 8.84 -16.33 -20.95
CA LYS A 172 8.12 -16.21 -22.23
C LYS A 172 6.76 -16.91 -22.25
N ARG A 173 6.11 -17.08 -21.10
CA ARG A 173 4.79 -17.73 -20.96
C ARG A 173 3.64 -16.75 -21.24
N TYR A 174 3.57 -16.20 -22.44
CA TYR A 174 2.61 -15.17 -22.81
C TYR A 174 1.15 -15.64 -22.73
N HIS A 175 0.89 -16.91 -23.05
CA HIS A 175 -0.46 -17.47 -22.93
C HIS A 175 -0.97 -17.44 -21.47
N TRP A 176 -0.10 -17.70 -20.50
CA TRP A 176 -0.42 -17.60 -19.08
C TRP A 176 -0.77 -16.14 -18.69
N ILE A 177 0.00 -15.18 -19.19
CA ILE A 177 -0.28 -13.73 -18.93
C ILE A 177 -1.64 -13.34 -19.50
N MET A 178 -2.00 -13.82 -20.68
CA MET A 178 -3.34 -13.59 -21.27
C MET A 178 -4.46 -14.22 -20.42
N GLY A 179 -4.21 -15.41 -19.85
CA GLY A 179 -5.14 -16.03 -18.90
C GLY A 179 -5.31 -15.22 -17.62
N MET A 180 -4.22 -14.67 -17.09
CA MET A 180 -4.23 -13.82 -15.90
C MET A 180 -5.06 -12.54 -16.10
N TRP A 181 -5.08 -11.97 -17.31
CA TRP A 181 -5.94 -10.83 -17.63
C TRP A 181 -7.42 -11.12 -17.36
N LYS A 182 -7.91 -12.33 -17.71
CA LYS A 182 -9.28 -12.75 -17.43
C LYS A 182 -9.56 -12.85 -15.93
N VAL A 183 -8.59 -13.37 -15.17
CA VAL A 183 -8.69 -13.44 -13.70
C VAL A 183 -8.79 -12.04 -13.10
N LEU A 184 -7.95 -11.11 -13.54
CA LEU A 184 -7.97 -9.73 -13.07
C LEU A 184 -9.28 -9.02 -13.43
N ALA A 185 -9.83 -9.27 -14.62
CA ALA A 185 -11.15 -8.76 -15.01
C ALA A 185 -12.26 -9.33 -14.10
N GLY A 186 -12.18 -10.61 -13.72
CA GLY A 186 -13.09 -11.22 -12.74
C GLY A 186 -12.99 -10.57 -11.36
N ILE A 187 -11.77 -10.30 -10.88
CA ILE A 187 -11.53 -9.58 -9.61
C ILE A 187 -12.11 -8.16 -9.70
N ALA A 188 -11.91 -7.45 -10.81
CA ALA A 188 -12.51 -6.14 -11.03
C ALA A 188 -14.05 -6.19 -10.96
N GLY A 189 -14.67 -7.21 -11.57
CA GLY A 189 -16.11 -7.44 -11.46
C GLY A 189 -16.57 -7.68 -10.02
N LEU A 190 -15.83 -8.46 -9.24
CA LEU A 190 -16.11 -8.65 -7.81
C LEU A 190 -15.99 -7.35 -7.02
N CYS A 191 -15.02 -6.48 -7.35
CA CYS A 191 -14.89 -5.16 -6.73
C CYS A 191 -16.10 -4.27 -7.04
N VAL A 192 -16.59 -4.29 -8.28
CA VAL A 192 -17.84 -3.57 -8.67
C VAL A 192 -19.00 -4.04 -7.79
N CYS A 193 -19.22 -5.35 -7.71
CA CYS A 193 -20.29 -5.92 -6.87
C CYS A 193 -20.10 -5.54 -5.40
N GLY A 194 -18.88 -5.58 -4.89
CA GLY A 194 -18.53 -5.18 -3.53
C GLY A 194 -18.83 -3.69 -3.27
N CYS A 195 -18.49 -2.80 -4.21
CA CYS A 195 -18.80 -1.37 -4.11
C CYS A 195 -20.33 -1.12 -4.12
N ILE A 196 -21.08 -1.83 -4.96
CA ILE A 196 -22.54 -1.71 -5.01
C ILE A 196 -23.14 -2.21 -3.68
N LEU A 197 -22.72 -3.37 -3.21
CA LEU A 197 -23.20 -3.92 -1.94
C LEU A 197 -22.87 -2.99 -0.78
N LEU A 198 -21.65 -2.45 -0.71
CA LEU A 198 -21.25 -1.49 0.31
C LEU A 198 -22.08 -0.21 0.21
N ALA A 199 -22.37 0.28 -0.98
CA ALA A 199 -23.19 1.46 -1.18
C ALA A 199 -24.62 1.25 -0.65
N VAL A 200 -25.23 0.10 -0.91
CA VAL A 200 -26.58 -0.25 -0.41
C VAL A 200 -26.59 -0.41 1.11
N LEU A 201 -25.55 -1.03 1.67
CA LEU A 201 -25.44 -1.30 3.11
C LEU A 201 -24.76 -0.17 3.88
N TYR A 202 -24.47 0.97 3.25
CA TYR A 202 -23.63 2.02 3.84
C TYR A 202 -24.25 2.57 5.14
N GLN A 203 -25.54 2.93 5.16
CA GLN A 203 -26.21 3.48 6.35
C GLN A 203 -26.16 2.51 7.54
N PRO A 204 -26.58 1.23 7.44
CA PRO A 204 -26.48 0.31 8.56
C PRO A 204 -25.06 0.07 9.05
N ILE A 205 -24.06 0.04 8.15
CA ILE A 205 -22.65 -0.09 8.53
C ILE A 205 -22.18 1.16 9.28
N ALA A 206 -22.51 2.35 8.81
CA ALA A 206 -22.18 3.61 9.46
C ALA A 206 -22.82 3.72 10.85
N ASP A 207 -24.06 3.30 11.00
CA ASP A 207 -24.78 3.30 12.29
C ASP A 207 -24.16 2.36 13.32
N ILE A 208 -23.62 1.22 12.88
CA ILE A 208 -22.90 0.29 13.76
C ILE A 208 -21.52 0.86 14.14
N TRP A 209 -20.82 1.45 13.17
CA TRP A 209 -19.43 1.91 13.35
C TRP A 209 -19.33 3.21 14.12
N LEU A 210 -20.14 4.21 13.75
CA LEU A 210 -20.08 5.56 14.33
C LEU A 210 -21.10 5.77 15.45
N GLY A 211 -22.15 4.95 15.47
CA GLY A 211 -23.32 5.09 16.32
C GLY A 211 -24.50 5.70 15.57
N LYS A 212 -25.72 5.26 15.93
CA LYS A 212 -26.96 5.64 15.26
C LYS A 212 -27.15 7.16 15.19
N GLY A 213 -27.46 7.66 14.01
CA GLY A 213 -27.81 9.07 13.77
C GLY A 213 -26.62 10.04 13.75
N LYS A 214 -25.37 9.57 13.87
CA LYS A 214 -24.18 10.45 13.78
C LYS A 214 -23.80 10.83 12.35
N LEU A 215 -24.15 10.01 11.39
CA LEU A 215 -23.97 10.25 9.97
C LEU A 215 -25.26 9.92 9.23
N ILE A 216 -25.85 10.94 8.61
CA ILE A 216 -26.95 10.73 7.65
C ILE A 216 -26.31 10.52 6.29
N VAL A 217 -26.49 9.34 5.75
CA VAL A 217 -25.84 8.93 4.50
C VAL A 217 -26.62 9.50 3.32
N GLU A 218 -25.94 10.29 2.51
CA GLU A 218 -26.49 10.82 1.26
C GLU A 218 -26.14 9.91 0.08
N ALA A 219 -27.09 9.71 -0.83
CA ALA A 219 -26.93 8.81 -1.97
C ALA A 219 -25.84 9.29 -2.95
N LEU A 220 -25.69 10.61 -3.14
CA LEU A 220 -24.73 11.18 -4.08
C LEU A 220 -23.27 10.92 -3.65
N PRO A 221 -22.81 11.29 -2.43
CA PRO A 221 -21.47 10.94 -1.99
C PRO A 221 -21.18 9.44 -2.06
N VAL A 222 -22.07 8.59 -1.58
CA VAL A 222 -21.90 7.13 -1.63
C VAL A 222 -21.70 6.62 -3.05
N SER A 223 -22.51 7.07 -4.00
CA SER A 223 -22.40 6.64 -5.40
C SER A 223 -21.09 7.13 -6.04
N LEU A 224 -20.66 8.36 -5.75
CA LEU A 224 -19.40 8.90 -6.24
C LEU A 224 -18.20 8.12 -5.68
N PHE A 225 -18.19 7.81 -4.38
CA PHE A 225 -17.14 6.98 -3.77
C PHE A 225 -17.13 5.56 -4.32
N ALA A 226 -18.29 4.96 -4.60
CA ALA A 226 -18.38 3.64 -5.21
C ALA A 226 -17.77 3.63 -6.63
N ILE A 227 -18.07 4.64 -7.45
CA ILE A 227 -17.50 4.81 -8.80
C ILE A 227 -15.99 5.03 -8.71
N MET A 228 -15.53 5.95 -7.86
CA MET A 228 -14.12 6.28 -7.68
C MET A 228 -13.33 5.06 -7.20
N THR A 229 -13.84 4.31 -6.23
CA THR A 229 -13.18 3.10 -5.70
C THR A 229 -13.11 2.00 -6.77
N THR A 230 -14.17 1.81 -7.54
CA THR A 230 -14.19 0.88 -8.68
C THR A 230 -13.12 1.25 -9.70
N GLN A 231 -13.05 2.52 -10.08
CA GLN A 231 -12.03 3.02 -11.01
C GLN A 231 -10.61 2.79 -10.47
N MET A 232 -10.37 3.10 -9.19
CA MET A 232 -9.08 2.87 -8.54
C MET A 232 -8.71 1.39 -8.50
N ALA A 233 -9.67 0.49 -8.25
CA ALA A 233 -9.44 -0.95 -8.28
C ALA A 233 -9.01 -1.44 -9.67
N ILE A 234 -9.69 -1.00 -10.73
CA ILE A 234 -9.36 -1.32 -12.12
C ILE A 234 -7.95 -0.80 -12.48
N ILE A 235 -7.63 0.44 -12.10
CA ILE A 235 -6.30 1.03 -12.33
C ILE A 235 -5.22 0.21 -11.61
N ASN A 236 -5.41 -0.14 -10.33
CA ASN A 236 -4.45 -0.93 -9.57
C ASN A 236 -4.20 -2.31 -10.19
N LEU A 237 -5.25 -3.01 -10.61
CA LEU A 237 -5.14 -4.30 -11.28
C LEU A 237 -4.41 -4.19 -12.64
N SER A 238 -4.70 -3.15 -13.42
CA SER A 238 -4.02 -2.87 -14.69
C SER A 238 -2.55 -2.53 -14.49
N ASN A 239 -2.23 -1.79 -13.42
CA ASN A 239 -0.86 -1.46 -13.04
C ASN A 239 -0.04 -2.70 -12.69
N CYS A 240 -0.65 -3.76 -12.11
CA CYS A 240 0.05 -5.01 -11.85
C CYS A 240 0.61 -5.63 -13.14
N ILE A 241 -0.13 -5.54 -14.25
CA ILE A 241 0.33 -6.04 -15.56
C ILE A 241 1.45 -5.14 -16.11
N SER A 242 1.25 -3.82 -16.13
CA SER A 242 2.25 -2.87 -16.63
C SER A 242 3.56 -2.98 -15.86
N ASN A 243 3.48 -3.07 -14.54
CA ASN A 243 4.64 -3.24 -13.67
C ASN A 243 5.32 -4.59 -13.90
N GLY A 244 4.53 -5.67 -14.04
CA GLY A 244 5.05 -7.01 -14.29
C GLY A 244 5.76 -7.15 -15.64
N LEU A 245 5.31 -6.42 -16.65
CA LEU A 245 5.94 -6.34 -17.98
C LEU A 245 7.08 -5.32 -18.04
N GLY A 246 7.33 -4.54 -17.00
CA GLY A 246 8.32 -3.46 -16.98
C GLY A 246 7.98 -2.26 -17.88
N LYS A 247 6.72 -2.11 -18.30
CA LYS A 247 6.25 -1.04 -19.19
C LYS A 247 5.73 0.17 -18.38
N LEU A 248 6.60 0.79 -17.58
CA LEU A 248 6.24 1.85 -16.64
C LEU A 248 6.08 3.24 -17.26
N LYS A 249 6.66 3.48 -18.45
CA LYS A 249 6.67 4.83 -19.06
C LYS A 249 5.27 5.38 -19.29
N VAL A 250 4.37 4.55 -19.83
CA VAL A 250 2.99 4.96 -20.11
C VAL A 250 2.25 5.30 -18.81
N GLN A 251 2.38 4.43 -17.80
CA GLN A 251 1.81 4.67 -16.48
C GLN A 251 2.34 5.97 -15.87
N ALA A 252 3.67 6.20 -15.89
CA ALA A 252 4.29 7.40 -15.35
C ALA A 252 3.74 8.67 -16.02
N ILE A 253 3.64 8.68 -17.36
CA ILE A 253 3.13 9.84 -18.11
C ILE A 253 1.69 10.16 -17.68
N PHE A 254 0.79 9.17 -17.72
CA PHE A 254 -0.62 9.41 -17.39
C PHE A 254 -0.83 9.77 -15.91
N THR A 255 -0.06 9.17 -14.99
CA THR A 255 -0.17 9.50 -13.56
C THR A 255 0.34 10.91 -13.27
N VAL A 256 1.45 11.32 -13.88
CA VAL A 256 1.98 12.68 -13.75
C VAL A 256 1.02 13.70 -14.35
N LEU A 257 0.50 13.44 -15.55
CA LEU A 257 -0.50 14.33 -16.17
C LEU A 257 -1.74 14.49 -15.30
N GLY A 258 -2.26 13.39 -14.75
CA GLY A 258 -3.41 13.44 -13.84
C GLY A 258 -3.14 14.16 -12.52
N ALA A 259 -1.89 14.26 -12.07
CA ALA A 259 -1.53 14.97 -10.85
C ALA A 259 -1.29 16.49 -11.06
N VAL A 260 -1.12 16.91 -12.31
CA VAL A 260 -0.90 18.33 -12.67
C VAL A 260 -2.21 19.03 -13.08
N LEU A 261 -3.18 18.26 -13.59
CA LEU A 261 -4.52 18.76 -13.95
C LEU A 261 -5.43 18.87 -12.73
#